data_77b9a1ec57905441f2a600e1fc753ff9
#
_entry.id   77b9a1ec57905441f2a600e1fc753ff9
#
_cell.length_a   1.000
_cell.length_b   1.000
_cell.length_c   1.000
_cell.angle_alpha   90.00
_cell.angle_beta   90.00
_cell.angle_gamma   90.00
#
_symmetry.space_group_name_H-M   'P 1'
#
loop_
_entity.id
_entity.type
_entity.pdbx_description
1 polymer ?
#
loop_
_entity_poly.entity_id
_entity_poly.type
_entity_poly.pdbx_seq_one_letter_code
_entity_poly.pdbx_strand_id
1 'polypeptide(L)'
;MSDFQTEILTPIPAHAVYLHCCRVANADQAHIIAALKQLSSQLSDKTVVIGLGASLLDFLNIQIPGMHAFPDFSASHLDMHAYETDLWIWLKAKERGELFHTTQQISSLLKESFRIIHQV
;
A
#
# COMPACT_ATOMS: atom_id res chain seq x y z
N MET A 1 12.29 -0.66 20.93
CA MET A 1 11.88 -0.51 19.51
C MET A 1 10.86 -1.58 19.18
N SER A 2 9.75 -1.23 18.58
CA SER A 2 8.75 -2.21 18.21
C SER A 2 9.06 -2.79 16.82
N ASP A 3 8.73 -4.07 16.62
CA ASP A 3 8.92 -4.77 15.36
C ASP A 3 7.69 -4.66 14.46
N PHE A 4 6.74 -3.81 14.80
CA PHE A 4 5.51 -3.61 14.04
C PHE A 4 5.18 -2.13 13.93
N GLN A 5 4.31 -1.81 12.98
CA GLN A 5 3.80 -0.44 12.84
C GLN A 5 2.85 -0.15 13.98
N THR A 6 3.17 0.88 14.78
CA THR A 6 2.42 1.19 16.00
C THR A 6 0.95 1.49 15.73
N GLU A 7 0.64 2.06 14.56
CA GLU A 7 -0.72 2.45 14.21
C GLU A 7 -1.68 1.27 14.01
N ILE A 8 -1.16 0.04 13.87
CA ILE A 8 -2.00 -1.15 13.79
C ILE A 8 -2.78 -1.36 15.08
N LEU A 9 -2.17 -1.04 16.23
CA LEU A 9 -2.74 -1.29 17.55
C LEU A 9 -3.41 -0.07 18.18
N THR A 10 -3.51 1.05 17.46
CA THR A 10 -4.19 2.22 17.99
C THR A 10 -5.71 2.04 17.98
N PRO A 11 -6.46 2.83 18.78
CA PRO A 11 -7.92 2.78 18.76
C PRO A 11 -8.50 3.02 17.38
N ILE A 12 -9.71 2.51 17.15
CA ILE A 12 -10.42 2.69 15.89
C ILE A 12 -10.62 4.19 15.61
N PRO A 13 -10.18 4.69 14.44
CA PRO A 13 -10.33 6.10 14.11
C PRO A 13 -11.78 6.46 13.75
N ALA A 14 -12.09 7.76 13.80
CA ALA A 14 -13.39 8.25 13.38
C ALA A 14 -13.59 8.08 11.86
N HIS A 15 -12.52 8.27 11.09
CA HIS A 15 -12.54 8.14 9.64
C HIS A 15 -11.32 7.38 9.15
N ALA A 16 -11.50 6.61 8.08
CA ALA A 16 -10.41 5.84 7.48
C ALA A 16 -10.59 5.74 5.96
N VAL A 17 -9.48 5.62 5.27
CA VAL A 17 -9.44 5.33 3.83
C VAL A 17 -8.45 4.22 3.59
N TYR A 18 -8.83 3.26 2.76
CA TYR A 18 -7.96 2.16 2.33
C TYR A 18 -7.65 2.35 0.86
N LEU A 19 -6.38 2.44 0.53
CA LEU A 19 -5.92 2.58 -0.85
C LEU A 19 -5.22 1.30 -1.29
N HIS A 20 -5.67 0.74 -2.41
CA HIS A 20 -5.06 -0.44 -3.02
C HIS A 20 -4.34 0.01 -4.29
N CYS A 21 -3.04 -0.22 -4.35
CA CYS A 21 -2.21 0.28 -5.44
C CYS A 21 -1.44 -0.85 -6.12
N CYS A 22 -1.26 -0.71 -7.43
CA CYS A 22 -0.41 -1.60 -8.22
C CYS A 22 0.67 -0.79 -8.92
N ARG A 23 1.83 -1.42 -9.14
CA ARG A 23 2.92 -0.78 -9.91
C ARG A 23 2.44 -0.48 -11.33
N VAL A 24 2.89 0.65 -11.88
CA VAL A 24 2.71 0.90 -13.30
C VAL A 24 3.69 -0.01 -14.08
N ALA A 25 3.28 -0.44 -15.29
CA ALA A 25 4.00 -1.46 -16.04
C ALA A 25 5.43 -1.06 -16.41
N ASN A 26 5.69 0.23 -16.61
CA ASN A 26 6.99 0.74 -17.05
C ASN A 26 7.85 1.32 -15.92
N ALA A 27 7.42 1.20 -14.67
CA ALA A 27 8.21 1.66 -13.54
C ALA A 27 9.35 0.68 -13.25
N ASP A 28 10.58 1.18 -13.11
CA ASP A 28 11.71 0.35 -12.75
C ASP A 28 11.88 0.28 -11.23
N GLN A 29 12.81 -0.60 -10.79
CA GLN A 29 13.05 -0.84 -9.38
C GLN A 29 13.49 0.44 -8.65
N ALA A 30 14.33 1.27 -9.27
CA ALA A 30 14.81 2.50 -8.66
C ALA A 30 13.68 3.49 -8.43
N HIS A 31 12.76 3.64 -9.39
CA HIS A 31 11.60 4.51 -9.26
C HIS A 31 10.66 4.02 -8.14
N ILE A 32 10.43 2.72 -8.06
CA ILE A 32 9.58 2.14 -7.02
C ILE A 32 10.19 2.38 -5.63
N ILE A 33 11.49 2.13 -5.48
CA ILE A 33 12.18 2.34 -4.20
C ILE A 33 12.14 3.82 -3.80
N ALA A 34 12.38 4.72 -4.75
CA ALA A 34 12.32 6.16 -4.49
C ALA A 34 10.92 6.59 -4.03
N ALA A 35 9.87 6.08 -4.70
CA ALA A 35 8.48 6.38 -4.34
C ALA A 35 8.16 5.90 -2.92
N LEU A 36 8.60 4.70 -2.56
CA LEU A 36 8.35 4.15 -1.22
C LEU A 36 9.09 4.94 -0.15
N LYS A 37 10.31 5.38 -0.43
CA LYS A 37 11.07 6.23 0.51
C LYS A 37 10.40 7.58 0.72
N GLN A 38 9.94 8.21 -0.35
CA GLN A 38 9.22 9.48 -0.26
C GLN A 38 7.90 9.31 0.51
N LEU A 39 7.19 8.23 0.25
CA LEU A 39 5.95 7.91 0.95
C LEU A 39 6.19 7.80 2.46
N SER A 40 7.20 7.04 2.85
CA SER A 40 7.57 6.86 4.26
C SER A 40 7.95 8.19 4.91
N SER A 41 8.75 9.00 4.21
CA SER A 41 9.21 10.29 4.73
C SER A 41 8.05 11.28 4.90
N GLN A 42 7.19 11.39 3.89
CA GLN A 42 6.11 12.39 3.91
C GLN A 42 4.95 12.00 4.82
N LEU A 43 4.78 10.72 5.09
CA LEU A 43 3.71 10.23 5.96
C LEU A 43 4.17 9.93 7.38
N SER A 44 5.41 10.29 7.73
CA SER A 44 5.96 9.97 9.05
C SER A 44 5.21 10.65 10.19
N ASP A 45 4.56 11.78 9.93
CA ASP A 45 3.75 12.51 10.90
C ASP A 45 2.25 12.20 10.80
N LYS A 46 1.87 11.23 9.97
CA LYS A 46 0.48 10.85 9.74
C LYS A 46 0.16 9.51 10.41
N THR A 47 -1.11 9.31 10.70
CA THR A 47 -1.61 8.05 11.24
C THR A 47 -1.89 7.11 10.08
N VAL A 48 -0.93 6.26 9.77
CA VAL A 48 -0.96 5.42 8.56
C VAL A 48 -0.36 4.04 8.82
N VAL A 49 -0.93 3.03 8.17
CA VAL A 49 -0.37 1.68 8.10
C VAL A 49 -0.10 1.37 6.62
N ILE A 50 1.07 0.83 6.33
CA ILE A 50 1.48 0.48 4.97
C ILE A 50 1.72 -1.02 4.89
N GLY A 51 1.10 -1.68 3.90
CA GLY A 51 1.29 -3.09 3.62
C GLY A 51 1.90 -3.27 2.24
N LEU A 52 2.82 -4.22 2.12
CA LEU A 52 3.48 -4.55 0.86
C LEU A 52 3.06 -5.95 0.43
N GLY A 53 2.62 -6.08 -0.82
CA GLY A 53 2.19 -7.36 -1.37
C GLY A 53 3.35 -8.24 -1.83
N ALA A 54 3.08 -9.53 -1.99
CA ALA A 54 4.09 -10.51 -2.39
C ALA A 54 4.72 -10.16 -3.74
N SER A 55 3.91 -9.73 -4.70
CA SER A 55 4.39 -9.36 -6.04
C SER A 55 5.39 -8.20 -5.98
N LEU A 56 5.12 -7.19 -5.15
CA LEU A 56 6.02 -6.06 -4.97
C LEU A 56 7.33 -6.51 -4.33
N LEU A 57 7.26 -7.36 -3.31
CA LEU A 57 8.46 -7.87 -2.64
C LEU A 57 9.33 -8.68 -3.59
N ASP A 58 8.73 -9.51 -4.45
CA ASP A 58 9.45 -10.25 -5.48
C ASP A 58 10.14 -9.30 -6.45
N PHE A 59 9.45 -8.26 -6.87
CA PHE A 59 10.01 -7.25 -7.77
C PHE A 59 11.23 -6.56 -7.15
N LEU A 60 11.21 -6.34 -5.84
CA LEU A 60 12.30 -5.69 -5.12
C LEU A 60 13.37 -6.67 -4.62
N ASN A 61 13.24 -7.96 -4.91
CA ASN A 61 14.14 -9.02 -4.44
C ASN A 61 14.21 -9.12 -2.93
N ILE A 62 13.09 -8.88 -2.25
CA ILE A 62 12.98 -9.00 -0.81
C ILE A 62 12.26 -10.31 -0.48
N GLN A 63 12.86 -11.12 0.39
CA GLN A 63 12.30 -12.41 0.78
C GLN A 63 11.86 -12.37 2.23
N ILE A 64 10.57 -12.69 2.45
CA ILE A 64 10.00 -12.81 3.80
C ILE A 64 9.44 -14.24 3.92
N PRO A 65 9.89 -15.03 4.90
CA PRO A 65 9.39 -16.40 5.07
C PRO A 65 7.86 -16.44 5.18
N GLY A 66 7.24 -17.36 4.44
CA GLY A 66 5.79 -17.51 4.42
C GLY A 66 5.04 -16.57 3.50
N MET A 67 5.72 -15.57 2.91
CA MET A 67 5.09 -14.64 1.99
C MET A 67 4.98 -15.24 0.61
N HIS A 68 3.79 -15.26 0.04
CA HIS A 68 3.54 -15.81 -1.30
C HIS A 68 2.33 -15.14 -1.93
N ALA A 69 2.22 -15.25 -3.26
CA ALA A 69 1.03 -14.80 -3.97
C ALA A 69 -0.17 -15.71 -3.63
N PHE A 70 -1.37 -15.28 -4.00
CA PHE A 70 -2.55 -16.12 -3.84
C PHE A 70 -2.37 -17.43 -4.62
N PRO A 71 -2.84 -18.56 -4.06
CA PRO A 71 -2.87 -19.81 -4.81
C PRO A 71 -3.73 -19.67 -6.06
N ASP A 72 -3.45 -20.54 -7.04
CA ASP A 72 -4.23 -20.57 -8.27
C ASP A 72 -5.56 -21.28 -8.05
N PHE A 73 -6.65 -20.54 -8.11
CA PHE A 73 -8.00 -21.06 -7.96
C PHE A 73 -8.74 -21.14 -9.31
N SER A 74 -8.01 -21.12 -10.42
CA SER A 74 -8.64 -21.09 -11.75
C SER A 74 -9.56 -22.29 -12.00
N ALA A 75 -9.24 -23.46 -11.41
CA ALA A 75 -10.09 -24.65 -11.52
C ALA A 75 -11.47 -24.47 -10.89
N SER A 76 -11.60 -23.52 -9.97
CA SER A 76 -12.87 -23.16 -9.32
C SER A 76 -13.51 -21.91 -9.93
N HIS A 77 -13.00 -21.48 -11.08
CA HIS A 77 -13.45 -20.27 -11.79
C HIS A 77 -13.26 -18.99 -10.96
N LEU A 78 -12.30 -18.99 -10.04
CA LEU A 78 -11.95 -17.82 -9.22
C LEU A 78 -10.59 -17.30 -9.66
N ASP A 79 -10.54 -16.01 -10.00
CA ASP A 79 -9.28 -15.32 -10.30
C ASP A 79 -8.88 -14.44 -9.13
N MET A 80 -8.18 -15.04 -8.16
CA MET A 80 -7.73 -14.31 -6.97
C MET A 80 -6.58 -13.35 -7.29
N HIS A 81 -5.84 -13.59 -8.38
CA HIS A 81 -4.73 -12.72 -8.76
C HIS A 81 -5.22 -11.33 -9.18
N ALA A 82 -6.46 -11.22 -9.66
CA ALA A 82 -7.05 -9.93 -10.01
C ALA A 82 -7.24 -9.02 -8.79
N TYR A 83 -7.22 -9.59 -7.59
CA TYR A 83 -7.42 -8.85 -6.34
C TYR A 83 -6.13 -8.64 -5.55
N GLU A 84 -4.99 -9.09 -6.08
CA GLU A 84 -3.70 -8.87 -5.43
C GLU A 84 -3.31 -7.40 -5.53
N THR A 85 -2.72 -6.90 -4.45
CA THR A 85 -2.31 -5.51 -4.31
C THR A 85 -0.81 -5.46 -4.06
N ASP A 86 -0.10 -4.60 -4.77
CA ASP A 86 1.33 -4.38 -4.55
C ASP A 86 1.57 -3.53 -3.30
N LEU A 87 0.76 -2.51 -3.11
CA LEU A 87 0.89 -1.56 -2.01
C LEU A 87 -0.50 -1.26 -1.45
N TRP A 88 -0.62 -1.40 -0.15
CA TRP A 88 -1.87 -1.14 0.56
C TRP A 88 -1.61 -0.07 1.61
N ILE A 89 -2.44 0.97 1.63
CA ILE A 89 -2.29 2.08 2.55
C ILE A 89 -3.58 2.26 3.32
N TRP A 90 -3.49 2.23 4.64
CA TRP A 90 -4.60 2.46 5.54
C TRP A 90 -4.38 3.81 6.23
N LEU A 91 -5.15 4.81 5.82
CA LEU A 91 -5.11 6.16 6.39
C LEU A 91 -6.18 6.30 7.45
N LYS A 92 -5.82 6.89 8.57
CA LYS A 92 -6.73 7.16 9.68
C LYS A 92 -6.72 8.65 9.97
N ALA A 93 -7.87 9.21 10.33
CA ALA A 93 -7.94 10.61 10.73
C ALA A 93 -9.18 10.89 11.57
N LYS A 94 -9.15 11.99 12.29
CA LYS A 94 -10.30 12.47 13.06
C LYS A 94 -11.28 13.21 12.18
N GLU A 95 -10.83 13.78 11.06
CA GLU A 95 -11.64 14.58 10.15
C GLU A 95 -11.48 14.13 8.69
N ARG A 96 -12.58 14.20 7.94
CA ARG A 96 -12.61 13.80 6.54
C ARG A 96 -11.73 14.66 5.64
N GLY A 97 -11.67 15.97 5.93
CA GLY A 97 -10.85 16.88 5.14
C GLY A 97 -9.37 16.51 5.19
N GLU A 98 -8.91 16.07 6.35
CA GLU A 98 -7.55 15.59 6.53
C GLU A 98 -7.27 14.36 5.67
N LEU A 99 -8.20 13.39 5.64
CA LEU A 99 -8.09 12.22 4.78
C LEU A 99 -8.04 12.60 3.31
N PHE A 100 -8.88 13.53 2.90
CA PHE A 100 -8.92 13.99 1.51
C PHE A 100 -7.57 14.58 1.09
N HIS A 101 -7.03 15.49 1.90
CA HIS A 101 -5.74 16.12 1.61
C HIS A 101 -4.60 15.11 1.56
N THR A 102 -4.57 14.19 2.52
CA THR A 102 -3.52 13.16 2.57
C THR A 102 -3.64 12.22 1.37
N THR A 103 -4.84 11.84 0.97
CA THR A 103 -5.06 11.00 -0.22
C THR A 103 -4.58 11.71 -1.48
N GLN A 104 -4.85 13.01 -1.63
CA GLN A 104 -4.36 13.79 -2.76
C GLN A 104 -2.83 13.85 -2.79
N GLN A 105 -2.21 14.06 -1.64
CA GLN A 105 -0.77 14.07 -1.49
C GLN A 105 -0.15 12.74 -1.94
N ILE A 106 -0.72 11.63 -1.47
CA ILE A 106 -0.26 10.29 -1.83
C ILE A 106 -0.43 10.04 -3.33
N SER A 107 -1.57 10.39 -3.88
CA SER A 107 -1.85 10.21 -5.30
C SER A 107 -0.83 10.94 -6.17
N SER A 108 -0.52 12.19 -5.84
CA SER A 108 0.49 12.97 -6.55
C SER A 108 1.89 12.36 -6.44
N LEU A 109 2.23 11.86 -5.25
CA LEU A 109 3.55 11.31 -4.97
C LEU A 109 3.77 9.98 -5.71
N LEU A 110 2.74 9.17 -5.84
CA LEU A 110 2.84 7.82 -6.40
C LEU A 110 2.55 7.73 -7.90
N LYS A 111 2.02 8.76 -8.53
CA LYS A 111 1.41 8.68 -9.87
C LYS A 111 2.32 8.10 -10.97
N GLU A 112 3.64 8.24 -10.85
CA GLU A 112 4.59 7.73 -11.84
C GLU A 112 5.04 6.30 -11.58
N SER A 113 4.80 5.81 -10.37
CA SER A 113 5.29 4.49 -9.94
C SER A 113 4.16 3.52 -9.62
N PHE A 114 3.05 4.01 -9.09
CA PHE A 114 1.89 3.20 -8.69
C PHE A 114 0.61 3.82 -9.20
N ARG A 115 -0.36 2.95 -9.42
CA ARG A 115 -1.72 3.32 -9.77
C ARG A 115 -2.65 2.88 -8.65
N ILE A 116 -3.51 3.77 -8.18
CA ILE A 116 -4.56 3.42 -7.22
C ILE A 116 -5.66 2.69 -7.99
N ILE A 117 -5.86 1.42 -7.67
CA ILE A 117 -6.84 0.58 -8.38
C ILE A 117 -8.16 0.47 -7.61
N HIS A 118 -8.13 0.77 -6.31
CA HIS A 118 -9.33 0.69 -5.49
C HIS A 118 -9.16 1.58 -4.27
N GLN A 119 -10.24 2.27 -3.90
CA GLN A 119 -10.28 3.14 -2.73
C GLN A 119 -11.59 2.92 -1.98
N VAL A 120 -11.48 2.67 -0.69
CA VAL A 120 -12.64 2.44 0.15
C VAL A 120 -12.68 3.44 1.29
#